data_3704cc918068074232131296c550aa3d
#
_entry.id   3704cc918068074232131296c550aa3d
#
_cell.length_a   1.000
_cell.length_b   1.000
_cell.length_c   1.000
_cell.angle_alpha   90.00
_cell.angle_beta   90.00
_cell.angle_gamma   90.00
#
_symmetry.space_group_name_H-M   'P 1'
#
loop_
_entity.id
_entity.type
_entity.pdbx_description
1 polymer ?
#
loop_
_entity_poly.entity_id
_entity_poly.type
_entity_poly.pdbx_seq_one_letter_code
_entity_poly.pdbx_strand_id
1 'polypeptide(L)'
;AFKKHFGISTSQYREKHKPNSKNPATDIEPEIKVISPMKIFCIEVGEAYKNKIKYQLLWNKLRHYARQYEADQRYDKFISLSMDDPSITPTDKCRFYLGITIRDDSKVKTMPGIMQIPGGRYAIFRHKGSYSSLYKAYRMIYEEWFPKSKYHPQSTSSFEVYMNRPSTTETSELLTDIYIPVIRK
;
A
#
# COMPACT_ATOMS: atom_id res chain seq x y z
N ALA A 1 19.07 6.66 -21.42
CA ALA A 1 18.39 5.60 -20.64
C ALA A 1 16.88 5.82 -20.56
N PHE A 2 16.39 6.97 -20.08
CA PHE A 2 14.97 7.25 -19.85
C PHE A 2 14.09 7.12 -21.11
N LYS A 3 14.46 7.77 -22.22
CA LYS A 3 13.69 7.68 -23.49
C LYS A 3 13.62 6.25 -24.04
N LYS A 4 14.66 5.44 -23.83
CA LYS A 4 14.68 4.04 -24.25
C LYS A 4 13.73 3.18 -23.42
N HIS A 5 13.49 3.55 -22.15
CA HIS A 5 12.62 2.81 -21.23
C HIS A 5 11.15 3.23 -21.34
N PHE A 6 10.87 4.53 -21.47
CA PHE A 6 9.52 5.09 -21.46
C PHE A 6 9.00 5.46 -22.87
N GLY A 7 9.79 5.32 -23.94
CA GLY A 7 9.43 5.70 -25.30
C GLY A 7 9.32 7.20 -25.54
N ILE A 8 9.37 8.02 -24.51
CA ILE A 8 9.23 9.49 -24.55
C ILE A 8 10.38 10.17 -23.77
N SER A 9 10.64 11.45 -24.07
CA SER A 9 11.64 12.22 -23.34
C SER A 9 11.17 12.55 -21.93
N THR A 10 12.11 12.90 -21.03
CA THR A 10 11.80 13.36 -19.68
C THR A 10 10.87 14.58 -19.67
N SER A 11 11.03 15.49 -20.64
CA SER A 11 10.17 16.66 -20.80
C SER A 11 8.76 16.28 -21.22
N GLN A 12 8.61 15.39 -22.20
CA GLN A 12 7.32 14.87 -22.64
C GLN A 12 6.62 14.04 -21.55
N TYR A 13 7.39 13.29 -20.76
CA TYR A 13 6.86 12.57 -19.62
C TYR A 13 6.31 13.52 -18.56
N ARG A 14 7.06 14.58 -18.20
CA ARG A 14 6.61 15.62 -17.26
C ARG A 14 5.37 16.37 -17.79
N GLU A 15 5.31 16.66 -19.08
CA GLU A 15 4.18 17.35 -19.68
C GLU A 15 2.90 16.50 -19.69
N LYS A 16 3.04 15.21 -20.02
CA LYS A 16 1.94 14.24 -20.01
C LYS A 16 1.41 13.95 -18.59
N HIS A 17 2.24 14.16 -17.57
CA HIS A 17 1.91 13.92 -16.16
C HIS A 17 1.85 15.25 -15.37
N LYS A 18 1.66 16.39 -16.04
CA LYS A 18 1.35 17.66 -15.33
C LYS A 18 0.05 17.48 -14.55
N PRO A 19 0.02 17.91 -13.27
CA PRO A 19 -1.21 17.90 -12.50
C PRO A 19 -2.28 18.71 -13.24
N ASN A 20 -3.44 18.12 -13.41
CA ASN A 20 -4.57 18.82 -14.02
C ASN A 20 -5.09 19.83 -13.00
N SER A 21 -4.80 21.11 -13.18
CA SER A 21 -5.04 22.22 -12.25
C SER A 21 -6.52 22.56 -11.99
N LYS A 22 -7.44 21.63 -12.30
CA LYS A 22 -8.90 21.82 -12.15
C LYS A 22 -9.56 20.97 -11.07
N ASN A 23 -8.80 20.19 -10.30
CA ASN A 23 -9.37 19.62 -9.07
C ASN A 23 -8.99 20.51 -7.89
N PRO A 24 -9.95 20.91 -7.03
CA PRO A 24 -9.62 21.61 -5.80
C PRO A 24 -8.62 20.75 -5.04
N ALA A 25 -7.48 21.33 -4.70
CA ALA A 25 -6.48 20.70 -3.88
C ALA A 25 -7.17 20.28 -2.57
N THR A 26 -7.44 18.99 -2.40
CA THR A 26 -7.77 18.48 -1.09
C THR A 26 -6.45 18.50 -0.35
N ASP A 27 -6.32 19.37 0.65
CA ASP A 27 -5.16 19.39 1.52
C ASP A 27 -5.09 18.05 2.23
N ILE A 28 -4.21 17.19 1.74
CA ILE A 28 -3.96 15.89 2.37
C ILE A 28 -2.92 16.15 3.45
N GLU A 29 -3.36 16.30 4.69
CA GLU A 29 -2.47 16.31 5.85
C GLU A 29 -2.33 14.90 6.41
N PRO A 30 -1.13 14.29 6.37
CA PRO A 30 -0.90 12.99 6.99
C PRO A 30 -0.66 13.12 8.49
N GLU A 31 -1.02 12.08 9.22
CA GLU A 31 -0.47 11.85 10.56
C GLU A 31 1.00 11.39 10.42
N ILE A 32 1.93 12.08 11.07
CA ILE A 32 3.33 11.64 11.15
C ILE A 32 3.53 10.85 12.43
N LYS A 33 3.83 9.56 12.29
CA LYS A 33 3.93 8.64 13.43
C LYS A 33 5.16 7.76 13.36
N VAL A 34 5.75 7.49 14.51
CA VAL A 34 6.76 6.43 14.67
C VAL A 34 6.02 5.16 15.04
N ILE A 35 6.16 4.11 14.26
CA ILE A 35 5.58 2.80 14.53
C ILE A 35 6.67 1.80 14.92
N SER A 36 6.30 0.84 15.76
CA SER A 36 7.14 -0.33 16.04
C SER A 36 7.16 -1.28 14.84
N PRO A 37 8.23 -2.06 14.65
CA PRO A 37 8.22 -3.11 13.63
C PRO A 37 7.07 -4.08 13.91
N MET A 38 6.44 -4.57 12.84
CA MET A 38 5.36 -5.54 12.97
C MET A 38 5.58 -6.73 12.05
N LYS A 39 5.20 -7.91 12.51
CA LYS A 39 5.19 -9.11 11.68
C LYS A 39 3.83 -9.26 11.02
N ILE A 40 3.85 -9.71 9.79
CA ILE A 40 2.65 -10.05 9.03
C ILE A 40 2.79 -11.46 8.45
N PHE A 41 1.68 -12.17 8.41
CA PHE A 41 1.52 -13.33 7.57
C PHE A 41 0.91 -12.89 6.25
N CYS A 42 1.55 -13.20 5.13
CA CYS A 42 1.11 -12.72 3.83
C CYS A 42 1.15 -13.79 2.74
N ILE A 43 0.36 -13.57 1.72
CA ILE A 43 0.35 -14.32 0.47
C ILE A 43 0.64 -13.38 -0.70
N GLU A 44 1.44 -13.85 -1.65
CA GLU A 44 1.65 -13.12 -2.89
C GLU A 44 0.41 -13.20 -3.78
N VAL A 45 0.08 -12.08 -4.40
CA VAL A 45 -1.03 -11.95 -5.33
C VAL A 45 -0.46 -11.78 -6.72
N GLY A 46 -0.42 -12.86 -7.49
CA GLY A 46 0.00 -12.80 -8.88
C GLY A 46 -0.92 -11.91 -9.70
N GLU A 47 -0.34 -11.13 -10.61
CA GLU A 47 -1.06 -10.26 -11.54
C GLU A 47 -2.02 -9.24 -10.88
N ALA A 48 -1.66 -8.75 -9.68
CA ALA A 48 -2.50 -7.86 -8.86
C ALA A 48 -3.05 -6.64 -9.62
N TYR A 49 -2.37 -6.22 -10.67
CA TYR A 49 -2.72 -5.03 -11.45
C TYR A 49 -3.42 -5.34 -12.78
N LYS A 50 -3.59 -6.61 -13.16
CA LYS A 50 -4.07 -6.98 -14.52
C LYS A 50 -5.57 -7.21 -14.64
N ASN A 51 -6.28 -7.58 -13.59
CA ASN A 51 -7.71 -7.93 -13.71
C ASN A 51 -8.47 -7.71 -12.40
N LYS A 52 -9.80 -7.79 -12.48
CA LYS A 52 -10.69 -7.80 -11.33
C LYS A 52 -10.40 -8.99 -10.42
N ILE A 53 -9.33 -8.87 -9.64
CA ILE A 53 -8.98 -9.86 -8.65
C ILE A 53 -10.14 -9.97 -7.68
N LYS A 54 -10.58 -11.18 -7.44
CA LYS A 54 -11.59 -11.46 -6.42
C LYS A 54 -10.91 -11.38 -5.04
N TYR A 55 -10.58 -10.16 -4.62
CA TYR A 55 -9.92 -9.90 -3.33
C TYR A 55 -10.61 -10.64 -2.17
N GLN A 56 -11.93 -10.78 -2.20
CA GLN A 56 -12.67 -11.53 -1.19
C GLN A 56 -12.20 -13.00 -1.08
N LEU A 57 -11.93 -13.65 -2.22
CA LEU A 57 -11.43 -15.03 -2.23
C LEU A 57 -10.01 -15.10 -1.66
N LEU A 58 -9.17 -14.13 -1.99
CA LEU A 58 -7.80 -14.06 -1.47
C LEU A 58 -7.78 -13.81 0.04
N TRP A 59 -8.65 -12.90 0.52
CA TRP A 59 -8.82 -12.68 1.96
C TRP A 59 -9.33 -13.93 2.69
N ASN A 60 -10.24 -14.67 2.07
CA ASN A 60 -10.73 -15.95 2.63
C ASN A 60 -9.61 -16.99 2.68
N LYS A 61 -8.82 -17.08 1.61
CA LYS A 61 -7.65 -17.98 1.56
C LYS A 61 -6.63 -17.61 2.62
N LEU A 62 -6.29 -16.34 2.76
CA LEU A 62 -5.36 -15.85 3.77
C LEU A 62 -5.84 -16.21 5.19
N ARG A 63 -7.13 -15.97 5.50
CA ARG A 63 -7.73 -16.33 6.80
C ARG A 63 -7.74 -17.83 7.02
N HIS A 64 -8.03 -18.62 5.99
CA HIS A 64 -8.00 -20.07 6.09
C HIS A 64 -6.60 -20.57 6.49
N TYR A 65 -5.56 -20.10 5.81
CA TYR A 65 -4.18 -20.43 6.19
C TYR A 65 -3.82 -19.93 7.59
N ALA A 66 -4.20 -18.72 7.94
CA ALA A 66 -3.91 -18.18 9.27
C ALA A 66 -4.52 -19.05 10.40
N ARG A 67 -5.72 -19.61 10.17
CA ARG A 67 -6.36 -20.54 11.12
C ARG A 67 -5.58 -21.83 11.34
N GLN A 68 -5.01 -22.40 10.28
CA GLN A 68 -4.21 -23.62 10.38
C GLN A 68 -3.02 -23.46 11.33
N TYR A 69 -2.55 -22.22 11.50
CA TYR A 69 -1.42 -21.89 12.37
C TYR A 69 -1.84 -21.12 13.64
N GLU A 70 -3.12 -21.12 13.97
CA GLU A 70 -3.69 -20.41 15.12
C GLU A 70 -3.38 -18.88 15.11
N ALA A 71 -3.06 -18.34 13.95
CA ALA A 71 -2.72 -16.92 13.80
C ALA A 71 -3.95 -16.01 13.63
N ASP A 72 -5.12 -16.57 13.29
CA ASP A 72 -6.34 -15.83 12.98
C ASP A 72 -6.98 -15.16 14.19
N GLN A 73 -6.76 -15.68 15.40
CA GLN A 73 -7.27 -15.09 16.65
C GLN A 73 -6.44 -13.88 17.13
N ARG A 74 -5.36 -13.55 16.43
CA ARG A 74 -4.32 -12.64 16.89
C ARG A 74 -3.98 -11.55 15.89
N TYR A 75 -4.73 -11.44 14.80
CA TYR A 75 -4.51 -10.35 13.85
C TYR A 75 -5.39 -9.13 14.20
N ASP A 76 -4.80 -7.97 14.09
CA ASP A 76 -5.49 -6.70 14.35
C ASP A 76 -5.81 -5.96 13.04
N LYS A 77 -5.03 -6.20 11.99
CA LYS A 77 -5.09 -5.41 10.75
C LYS A 77 -5.00 -6.29 9.52
N PHE A 78 -5.77 -5.89 8.50
CA PHE A 78 -5.60 -6.34 7.12
C PHE A 78 -4.71 -5.36 6.38
N ILE A 79 -3.70 -5.89 5.71
CA ILE A 79 -2.62 -5.09 5.09
C ILE A 79 -2.42 -5.53 3.64
N SER A 80 -2.10 -4.59 2.77
CA SER A 80 -1.46 -4.88 1.49
C SER A 80 -0.09 -4.23 1.42
N LEU A 81 0.85 -4.88 0.74
CA LEU A 81 2.17 -4.33 0.44
C LEU A 81 2.37 -4.30 -1.06
N SER A 82 2.69 -3.12 -1.57
CA SER A 82 3.20 -2.93 -2.93
C SER A 82 4.72 -2.84 -2.85
N MET A 83 5.42 -3.85 -3.39
CA MET A 83 6.88 -3.88 -3.37
C MET A 83 7.48 -3.12 -4.54
N ASP A 84 6.71 -2.93 -5.59
CA ASP A 84 7.15 -2.31 -6.83
C ASP A 84 6.16 -1.23 -7.27
N ASP A 85 6.68 -0.21 -7.94
CA ASP A 85 5.88 0.86 -8.53
C ASP A 85 5.42 0.45 -9.94
N PRO A 86 4.11 0.30 -10.20
CA PRO A 86 3.60 -0.10 -11.50
C PRO A 86 3.81 0.95 -12.60
N SER A 87 4.19 2.18 -12.26
CA SER A 87 4.59 3.20 -13.23
C SER A 87 6.00 2.98 -13.79
N ILE A 88 6.82 2.18 -13.09
CA ILE A 88 8.22 1.90 -13.41
C ILE A 88 8.41 0.43 -13.77
N THR A 89 7.81 -0.46 -12.99
CA THR A 89 7.90 -1.91 -13.16
C THR A 89 6.73 -2.41 -13.99
N PRO A 90 6.95 -3.27 -15.01
CA PRO A 90 5.86 -3.90 -15.74
C PRO A 90 4.89 -4.60 -14.79
N THR A 91 3.58 -4.39 -14.99
CA THR A 91 2.54 -4.83 -14.06
C THR A 91 2.50 -6.34 -13.82
N ASP A 92 3.00 -7.13 -14.77
CA ASP A 92 3.14 -8.59 -14.66
C ASP A 92 4.35 -9.02 -13.82
N LYS A 93 5.24 -8.09 -13.51
CA LYS A 93 6.42 -8.29 -12.66
C LYS A 93 6.31 -7.58 -11.31
N CYS A 94 5.25 -6.80 -11.09
CA CYS A 94 5.02 -6.15 -9.81
C CYS A 94 4.65 -7.19 -8.74
N ARG A 95 5.37 -7.14 -7.64
CA ARG A 95 5.11 -7.96 -6.45
C ARG A 95 4.11 -7.23 -5.56
N PHE A 96 3.04 -7.91 -5.26
CA PHE A 96 1.98 -7.40 -4.38
C PHE A 96 1.57 -8.49 -3.40
N TYR A 97 1.43 -8.14 -2.15
CA TYR A 97 1.08 -9.08 -1.08
C TYR A 97 -0.16 -8.61 -0.33
N LEU A 98 -0.98 -9.57 0.05
CA LEU A 98 -2.03 -9.37 1.04
C LEU A 98 -1.61 -10.06 2.33
N GLY A 99 -1.79 -9.38 3.46
CA GLY A 99 -1.34 -9.87 4.75
C GLY A 99 -2.27 -9.51 5.90
N ILE A 100 -2.06 -10.18 6.99
CA ILE A 100 -2.64 -9.87 8.31
C ILE A 100 -1.50 -9.69 9.31
N THR A 101 -1.67 -8.75 10.23
CA THR A 101 -0.73 -8.63 11.36
C THR A 101 -0.81 -9.86 12.23
N ILE A 102 0.32 -10.29 12.74
CA ILE A 102 0.42 -11.37 13.72
C ILE A 102 1.12 -10.87 14.97
N ARG A 103 0.67 -11.30 16.14
CA ARG A 103 1.38 -11.03 17.38
C ARG A 103 2.63 -11.90 17.46
N ASP A 104 3.70 -11.34 18.05
CA ASP A 104 4.95 -12.06 18.22
C ASP A 104 4.76 -13.22 19.21
N ASP A 105 4.67 -14.42 18.64
CA ASP A 105 4.46 -15.65 19.39
C ASP A 105 5.39 -16.74 18.81
N SER A 106 5.92 -17.56 19.66
CA SER A 106 6.90 -18.60 19.31
C SER A 106 6.39 -19.61 18.28
N LYS A 107 5.08 -19.89 18.25
CA LYS A 107 4.45 -20.84 17.32
C LYS A 107 4.42 -20.34 15.86
N VAL A 108 4.52 -19.04 15.66
CA VAL A 108 4.41 -18.41 14.34
C VAL A 108 5.75 -18.30 13.61
N LYS A 109 6.87 -18.52 14.31
CA LYS A 109 8.23 -18.34 13.75
C LYS A 109 8.55 -19.24 12.55
N THR A 110 7.87 -20.35 12.39
CA THR A 110 8.11 -21.35 11.33
C THR A 110 7.11 -21.31 10.18
N MET A 111 6.17 -20.36 10.19
CA MET A 111 5.18 -20.24 9.11
C MET A 111 5.84 -19.74 7.82
N PRO A 112 5.58 -20.39 6.68
CA PRO A 112 5.93 -19.82 5.39
C PRO A 112 5.10 -18.54 5.14
N GLY A 113 5.69 -17.53 4.51
CA GLY A 113 4.98 -16.28 4.19
C GLY A 113 4.98 -15.23 5.31
N ILE A 114 5.82 -15.39 6.33
CA ILE A 114 6.06 -14.34 7.32
C ILE A 114 6.96 -13.26 6.72
N MET A 115 6.52 -12.02 6.79
CA MET A 115 7.29 -10.84 6.46
C MET A 115 7.31 -9.87 7.65
N GLN A 116 8.34 -9.03 7.70
CA GLN A 116 8.44 -7.98 8.69
C GLN A 116 8.31 -6.62 8.03
N ILE A 117 7.35 -5.83 8.51
CA ILE A 117 7.28 -4.40 8.20
C ILE A 117 8.23 -3.68 9.15
N PRO A 118 9.20 -2.90 8.64
CA PRO A 118 10.13 -2.17 9.49
C PRO A 118 9.42 -1.17 10.39
N GLY A 119 9.92 -1.01 11.59
CA GLY A 119 9.58 0.14 12.44
C GLY A 119 10.23 1.41 11.88
N GLY A 120 9.73 2.56 12.30
CA GLY A 120 10.27 3.84 11.88
C GLY A 120 9.20 4.92 11.74
N ARG A 121 9.58 6.02 11.10
CA ARG A 121 8.67 7.15 10.89
C ARG A 121 7.90 6.96 9.59
N TYR A 122 6.58 7.09 9.70
CA TYR A 122 5.65 7.00 8.59
C TYR A 122 4.78 8.25 8.50
N ALA A 123 4.51 8.67 7.28
CA ALA A 123 3.41 9.56 6.94
C ALA A 123 2.19 8.69 6.60
N ILE A 124 1.10 8.89 7.34
CA ILE A 124 -0.11 8.08 7.26
C ILE A 124 -1.21 8.94 6.66
N PHE A 125 -1.66 8.59 5.47
CA PHE A 125 -2.71 9.30 4.75
C PHE A 125 -4.00 8.49 4.77
N ARG A 126 -5.10 9.10 5.21
CA ARG A 126 -6.40 8.44 5.17
C ARG A 126 -7.08 8.66 3.83
N HIS A 127 -7.32 7.58 3.12
CA HIS A 127 -8.14 7.55 1.93
C HIS A 127 -9.56 7.10 2.27
N LYS A 128 -10.57 7.86 1.81
CA LYS A 128 -11.98 7.49 1.89
C LYS A 128 -12.49 7.23 0.48
N GLY A 129 -13.07 6.06 0.26
CA GLY A 129 -13.66 5.67 -1.02
C GLY A 129 -13.16 4.33 -1.55
N SER A 130 -13.47 4.09 -2.81
CA SER A 130 -13.14 2.83 -3.51
C SER A 130 -11.64 2.55 -3.55
N TYR A 131 -11.26 1.30 -3.41
CA TYR A 131 -9.88 0.87 -3.63
C TYR A 131 -9.37 1.18 -5.05
N SER A 132 -10.27 1.24 -6.05
CA SER A 132 -9.89 1.65 -7.40
C SER A 132 -9.47 3.12 -7.51
N SER A 133 -9.72 3.93 -6.50
CA SER A 133 -9.30 5.34 -6.44
C SER A 133 -7.99 5.56 -5.65
N LEU A 134 -7.42 4.53 -5.04
CA LEU A 134 -6.16 4.63 -4.28
C LEU A 134 -5.02 5.21 -5.11
N TYR A 135 -4.95 4.87 -6.42
CA TYR A 135 -3.93 5.44 -7.31
C TYR A 135 -3.96 6.98 -7.36
N LYS A 136 -5.16 7.60 -7.24
CA LYS A 136 -5.30 9.06 -7.18
C LYS A 136 -4.71 9.61 -5.88
N ALA A 137 -4.94 8.91 -4.76
CA ALA A 137 -4.37 9.28 -3.47
C ALA A 137 -2.83 9.22 -3.52
N TYR A 138 -2.25 8.15 -4.07
CA TYR A 138 -0.81 8.05 -4.26
C TYR A 138 -0.26 9.17 -5.14
N ARG A 139 -0.91 9.49 -6.26
CA ARG A 139 -0.50 10.62 -7.10
C ARG A 139 -0.47 11.93 -6.33
N MET A 140 -1.53 12.27 -5.60
CA MET A 140 -1.59 13.49 -4.78
C MET A 140 -0.47 13.51 -3.72
N ILE A 141 -0.20 12.38 -3.08
CA ILE A 141 0.87 12.27 -2.09
C ILE A 141 2.23 12.57 -2.73
N TYR A 142 2.56 11.91 -3.83
CA TYR A 142 3.88 12.04 -4.45
C TYR A 142 4.06 13.33 -5.28
N GLU A 143 3.02 13.78 -5.97
CA GLU A 143 3.09 14.95 -6.87
C GLU A 143 2.81 16.26 -6.14
N GLU A 144 2.03 16.27 -5.06
CA GLU A 144 1.60 17.51 -4.39
C GLU A 144 2.14 17.63 -2.96
N TRP A 145 2.01 16.60 -2.14
CA TRP A 145 2.40 16.71 -0.74
C TRP A 145 3.92 16.62 -0.53
N PHE A 146 4.61 15.61 -1.06
CA PHE A 146 6.05 15.46 -0.87
C PHE A 146 6.88 16.67 -1.32
N PRO A 147 6.61 17.32 -2.47
CA PRO A 147 7.34 18.51 -2.88
C PRO A 147 7.26 19.66 -1.87
N LYS A 148 6.13 19.83 -1.22
CA LYS A 148 5.87 20.90 -0.24
C LYS A 148 6.23 20.51 1.20
N SER A 149 6.40 19.22 1.49
CA SER A 149 6.60 18.70 2.84
C SER A 149 8.06 18.82 3.30
N LYS A 150 8.28 18.62 4.61
CA LYS A 150 9.61 18.52 5.24
C LYS A 150 10.19 17.10 5.15
N TYR A 151 9.63 16.23 4.32
CA TYR A 151 9.96 14.81 4.30
C TYR A 151 10.31 14.34 2.89
N HIS A 152 11.14 13.29 2.83
CA HIS A 152 11.38 12.47 1.66
C HIS A 152 10.83 11.05 1.90
N PRO A 153 10.29 10.37 0.88
CA PRO A 153 9.98 8.96 1.00
C PRO A 153 11.27 8.15 1.16
N GLN A 154 11.22 7.10 1.96
CA GLN A 154 12.31 6.12 2.04
C GLN A 154 12.15 5.05 0.96
N SER A 155 13.23 4.32 0.68
CA SER A 155 13.24 3.22 -0.30
C SER A 155 12.58 1.93 0.19
N THR A 156 12.11 1.89 1.43
CA THR A 156 11.34 0.76 1.97
C THR A 156 9.90 0.82 1.47
N SER A 157 9.27 -0.35 1.35
CA SER A 157 7.91 -0.46 0.79
C SER A 157 6.88 0.30 1.62
N SER A 158 5.99 1.00 0.94
CA SER A 158 4.73 1.48 1.50
C SER A 158 3.75 0.33 1.69
N PHE A 159 2.80 0.52 2.58
CA PHE A 159 1.73 -0.45 2.79
C PHE A 159 0.40 0.24 3.10
N GLU A 160 -0.67 -0.48 2.88
CA GLU A 160 -2.02 -0.03 3.15
C GLU A 160 -2.63 -0.83 4.29
N VAL A 161 -3.39 -0.16 5.16
CA VAL A 161 -4.18 -0.79 6.22
C VAL A 161 -5.65 -0.57 5.91
N TYR A 162 -6.41 -1.64 5.76
CA TYR A 162 -7.84 -1.59 5.51
C TYR A 162 -8.61 -1.49 6.83
N MET A 163 -9.20 -0.32 7.09
CA MET A 163 -9.84 0.00 8.35
C MET A 163 -11.25 -0.58 8.50
N ASN A 164 -11.91 -0.80 7.37
CA ASN A 164 -13.24 -1.43 7.28
C ASN A 164 -13.32 -2.34 6.05
N ARG A 165 -14.45 -2.99 5.82
CA ARG A 165 -14.57 -4.09 4.85
C ARG A 165 -15.68 -3.81 3.83
N PRO A 166 -15.47 -4.15 2.54
CA PRO A 166 -16.52 -4.00 1.51
C PRO A 166 -17.77 -4.84 1.75
N SER A 167 -17.68 -5.90 2.58
CA SER A 167 -18.83 -6.75 2.91
C SER A 167 -19.81 -6.11 3.90
N THR A 168 -19.39 -5.06 4.59
CA THR A 168 -20.17 -4.40 5.66
C THR A 168 -20.19 -2.87 5.54
N THR A 169 -19.56 -2.32 4.49
CA THR A 169 -19.39 -0.87 4.34
C THR A 169 -19.60 -0.50 2.88
N GLU A 170 -20.38 0.55 2.66
CA GLU A 170 -20.58 1.12 1.34
C GLU A 170 -19.25 1.56 0.72
N THR A 171 -19.13 1.41 -0.60
CA THR A 171 -17.88 1.68 -1.32
C THR A 171 -17.35 3.10 -1.10
N SER A 172 -18.25 4.09 -1.00
CA SER A 172 -17.89 5.49 -0.70
C SER A 172 -17.38 5.73 0.71
N GLU A 173 -17.69 4.82 1.64
CA GLU A 173 -17.35 4.90 3.05
C GLU A 173 -16.17 3.98 3.44
N LEU A 174 -15.56 3.30 2.46
CA LEU A 174 -14.36 2.51 2.69
C LEU A 174 -13.22 3.41 3.15
N LEU A 175 -12.51 2.96 4.17
CA LEU A 175 -11.37 3.67 4.75
C LEU A 175 -10.11 2.84 4.61
N THR A 176 -9.09 3.44 4.03
CA THR A 176 -7.76 2.85 3.88
C THR A 176 -6.71 3.83 4.37
N ASP A 177 -5.87 3.41 5.30
CA ASP A 177 -4.72 4.19 5.72
C ASP A 177 -3.49 3.78 4.90
N ILE A 178 -2.92 4.73 4.18
CA ILE A 178 -1.71 4.56 3.35
C ILE A 178 -0.51 4.97 4.20
N TYR A 179 0.37 4.02 4.47
CA TYR A 179 1.59 4.20 5.24
C TYR A 179 2.78 4.36 4.31
N ILE A 180 3.40 5.52 4.31
CA ILE A 180 4.61 5.77 3.52
C ILE A 180 5.77 6.04 4.47
N PRO A 181 6.84 5.24 4.42
CA PRO A 181 8.01 5.46 5.27
C PRO A 181 8.73 6.74 4.85
N VAL A 182 9.06 7.59 5.83
CA VAL A 182 9.60 8.93 5.55
C VAL A 182 10.82 9.26 6.40
N ILE A 183 11.71 10.06 5.81
CA ILE A 183 12.84 10.69 6.49
C ILE A 183 12.67 12.20 6.42
N ARG A 184 13.07 12.92 7.46
CA ARG A 184 13.05 14.39 7.47
C ARG A 184 14.14 14.92 6.53
N LYS A 185 13.80 15.98 5.76
CA LYS A 185 14.76 16.75 4.94
C LYS A 185 15.83 17.40 5.79
#